data_3b3e5cceae6a37d708dae8cd6f004e4d
#
_entry.id   3b3e5cceae6a37d708dae8cd6f004e4d
#
_cell.length_a   1.000
_cell.length_b   1.000
_cell.length_c   1.000
_cell.angle_alpha   90.00
_cell.angle_beta   90.00
_cell.angle_gamma   90.00
#
_symmetry.space_group_name_H-M   'P 1'
#
loop_
_entity.id
_entity.type
_entity.pdbx_description
1 polymer ?
#
loop_
_entity_poly.entity_id
_entity_poly.type
_entity_poly.pdbx_seq_one_letter_code
_entity_poly.pdbx_strand_id
1 'polypeptide(L)'
;MIKELFEQLSRSELLLIDMTYDMFNGMQTYIGDPPFKHEYFRKGNKYGEVTLSTVYMGLHSGTHIDLPLHFVPNGESVEKFNIMKFIGYGNVLDLSYKKLGEPITSNDLKKFDDKIKGNYVVMLYTGFSAMRGKEDFLYNWPYLDSSGADYLVSKKIRAVGIESMSIAGWAGKEYPTRTSWDEVVYVHHRLLSNGIIILESVNNMRKVLEECRNGEALFFYAPLKIVGAEGGPTRLFAICEKR
;
A
#
# COMPACT_ATOMS: atom_id res chain seq x y z
N MET A 1 -21.40 -8.52 -19.94
CA MET A 1 -20.78 -8.03 -18.65
C MET A 1 -19.30 -8.33 -18.55
N ILE A 2 -18.78 -9.57 -18.31
CA ILE A 2 -17.31 -9.80 -18.17
C ILE A 2 -16.56 -9.54 -19.49
N LYS A 3 -17.08 -10.06 -20.62
CA LYS A 3 -16.52 -9.80 -21.96
C LYS A 3 -16.50 -8.30 -22.28
N GLU A 4 -17.58 -7.61 -21.96
CA GLU A 4 -17.73 -6.17 -22.15
C GLU A 4 -16.69 -5.37 -21.30
N LEU A 5 -16.48 -5.75 -20.04
CA LEU A 5 -15.43 -5.17 -19.20
C LEU A 5 -14.05 -5.27 -19.86
N PHE A 6 -13.72 -6.45 -20.39
CA PHE A 6 -12.45 -6.67 -21.11
C PHE A 6 -12.34 -5.83 -22.38
N GLU A 7 -13.45 -5.71 -23.14
CA GLU A 7 -13.52 -4.87 -24.34
C GLU A 7 -13.34 -3.39 -24.00
N GLN A 8 -13.97 -2.88 -22.94
CA GLN A 8 -13.82 -1.51 -22.46
C GLN A 8 -12.37 -1.21 -22.03
N LEU A 9 -11.72 -2.13 -21.31
CA LEU A 9 -10.29 -2.02 -20.98
C LEU A 9 -9.41 -2.01 -22.24
N SER A 10 -9.69 -2.89 -23.20
CA SER A 10 -8.92 -2.99 -24.46
C SER A 10 -9.07 -1.75 -25.35
N ARG A 11 -10.21 -1.05 -25.27
CA ARG A 11 -10.47 0.21 -26.00
C ARG A 11 -10.08 1.45 -25.23
N SER A 12 -9.52 1.30 -24.02
CA SER A 12 -9.18 2.42 -23.11
C SER A 12 -10.40 3.29 -22.73
N GLU A 13 -11.59 2.73 -22.72
CA GLU A 13 -12.80 3.33 -22.15
C GLU A 13 -12.76 3.27 -20.63
N LEU A 14 -12.20 2.15 -20.09
CA LEU A 14 -11.75 2.03 -18.71
C LEU A 14 -10.22 2.06 -18.68
N LEU A 15 -9.67 2.62 -17.62
CA LEU A 15 -8.23 2.64 -17.38
C LEU A 15 -7.83 1.52 -16.42
N LEU A 16 -6.72 0.85 -16.73
CA LEU A 16 -6.01 -0.03 -15.82
C LEU A 16 -4.70 0.64 -15.41
N ILE A 17 -4.60 1.03 -14.15
CA ILE A 17 -3.43 1.73 -13.62
C ILE A 17 -2.67 0.78 -12.68
N ASP A 18 -1.43 0.47 -13.03
CA ASP A 18 -0.51 -0.25 -12.17
C ASP A 18 -0.01 0.68 -11.06
N MET A 19 -0.25 0.29 -9.82
CA MET A 19 0.09 1.06 -8.62
C MET A 19 1.22 0.42 -7.81
N THR A 20 2.01 -0.43 -8.46
CA THR A 20 3.09 -1.20 -7.84
C THR A 20 4.45 -0.56 -8.11
N TYR A 21 5.34 -0.60 -7.14
CA TYR A 21 6.75 -0.28 -7.35
C TYR A 21 7.51 -1.47 -7.95
N ASP A 22 8.48 -1.16 -8.83
CA ASP A 22 9.45 -2.15 -9.27
C ASP A 22 10.32 -2.62 -8.11
N MET A 23 10.58 -3.93 -8.07
CA MET A 23 11.46 -4.55 -7.08
C MET A 23 12.78 -4.94 -7.74
N PHE A 24 13.89 -4.51 -7.16
CA PHE A 24 15.24 -4.75 -7.70
C PHE A 24 16.28 -4.80 -6.59
N ASN A 25 17.41 -5.47 -6.86
CA ASN A 25 18.52 -5.56 -5.93
C ASN A 25 19.05 -4.16 -5.54
N GLY A 26 19.13 -3.88 -4.23
CA GLY A 26 19.52 -2.58 -3.71
C GLY A 26 18.39 -1.55 -3.60
N MET A 27 17.13 -1.93 -3.85
CA MET A 27 16.00 -1.06 -3.53
C MET A 27 15.95 -0.75 -2.03
N GLN A 28 15.39 0.42 -1.69
CA GLN A 28 15.16 0.80 -0.30
C GLN A 28 14.09 -0.11 0.32
N THR A 29 14.37 -0.61 1.52
CA THR A 29 13.46 -1.36 2.39
C THR A 29 13.37 -0.64 3.73
N TYR A 30 12.37 -0.95 4.54
CA TYR A 30 12.30 -0.44 5.91
C TYR A 30 13.57 -0.81 6.67
N ILE A 31 14.11 0.13 7.47
CA ILE A 31 15.39 -0.06 8.14
C ILE A 31 15.27 -1.17 9.18
N GLY A 32 16.15 -2.16 9.08
CA GLY A 32 16.13 -3.36 9.92
C GLY A 32 15.47 -4.57 9.26
N ASP A 33 14.72 -4.38 8.18
CA ASP A 33 14.09 -5.48 7.45
C ASP A 33 15.06 -6.21 6.52
N PRO A 34 14.77 -7.48 6.19
CA PRO A 34 15.54 -8.22 5.20
C PRO A 34 15.58 -7.51 3.84
N PRO A 35 16.75 -7.36 3.21
CA PRO A 35 16.85 -6.73 1.91
C PRO A 35 16.21 -7.59 0.81
N PHE A 36 15.72 -6.93 -0.24
CA PHE A 36 15.29 -7.62 -1.45
C PHE A 36 16.51 -8.13 -2.22
N LYS A 37 16.51 -9.43 -2.56
CA LYS A 37 17.53 -10.08 -3.40
C LYS A 37 16.86 -10.95 -4.46
N HIS A 38 17.18 -10.67 -5.70
CA HIS A 38 16.84 -11.51 -6.86
C HIS A 38 18.14 -12.06 -7.48
N GLU A 39 18.22 -13.37 -7.66
CA GLU A 39 19.38 -14.03 -8.22
C GLU A 39 18.94 -15.09 -9.23
N TYR A 40 19.73 -15.26 -10.28
CA TYR A 40 19.55 -16.39 -11.19
C TYR A 40 20.11 -17.67 -10.57
N PHE A 41 19.24 -18.58 -10.17
CA PHE A 41 19.63 -19.96 -9.83
C PHE A 41 20.22 -20.66 -11.06
N ARG A 42 19.66 -20.36 -12.24
CA ARG A 42 20.16 -20.80 -13.55
C ARG A 42 19.84 -19.71 -14.58
N LYS A 43 20.79 -19.42 -15.45
CA LYS A 43 20.60 -18.45 -16.55
C LYS A 43 20.90 -19.12 -17.87
N GLY A 44 19.86 -19.43 -18.63
CA GLY A 44 19.97 -19.96 -19.99
C GLY A 44 20.33 -18.85 -20.97
N ASN A 45 21.25 -19.13 -21.87
CA ASN A 45 21.73 -18.20 -22.90
C ASN A 45 21.53 -18.71 -24.33
N LYS A 46 21.00 -19.94 -24.48
CA LYS A 46 20.77 -20.59 -25.77
C LYS A 46 19.39 -21.22 -25.84
N TYR A 47 18.91 -21.47 -27.05
CA TYR A 47 17.66 -22.20 -27.26
C TYR A 47 17.71 -23.57 -26.56
N GLY A 48 16.66 -23.90 -25.81
CA GLY A 48 16.54 -25.12 -25.03
C GLY A 48 17.09 -25.03 -23.59
N GLU A 49 17.75 -23.92 -23.21
CA GLU A 49 18.17 -23.66 -21.84
C GLU A 49 17.09 -22.89 -21.06
N VAL A 50 16.97 -23.14 -19.77
CA VAL A 50 15.97 -22.54 -18.88
C VAL A 50 16.63 -21.49 -18.02
N THR A 51 15.98 -20.33 -17.92
CA THR A 51 16.29 -19.31 -16.91
C THR A 51 15.38 -19.52 -15.70
N LEU A 52 15.99 -19.66 -14.52
CA LEU A 52 15.29 -19.84 -13.23
C LEU A 52 15.91 -18.91 -12.20
N SER A 53 15.05 -18.21 -11.46
CA SER A 53 15.46 -17.24 -10.44
C SER A 53 14.99 -17.66 -9.06
N THR A 54 15.68 -17.14 -8.04
CA THR A 54 15.26 -17.15 -6.64
C THR A 54 15.06 -15.73 -6.15
N VAL A 55 14.16 -15.55 -5.17
CA VAL A 55 13.94 -14.28 -4.48
C VAL A 55 14.04 -14.53 -2.98
N TYR A 56 14.78 -13.66 -2.30
CA TYR A 56 14.80 -13.54 -0.85
C TYR A 56 14.40 -12.11 -0.47
N MET A 57 13.42 -11.95 0.43
CA MET A 57 12.94 -10.64 0.85
C MET A 57 12.14 -10.71 2.15
N GLY A 58 12.02 -9.60 2.87
CA GLY A 58 10.96 -9.40 3.84
C GLY A 58 9.59 -9.30 3.15
N LEU A 59 8.53 -9.74 3.80
CA LEU A 59 7.19 -9.68 3.23
C LEU A 59 6.63 -8.26 3.13
N HIS A 60 7.25 -7.31 3.85
CA HIS A 60 6.94 -5.87 3.79
C HIS A 60 7.86 -5.11 2.82
N SER A 61 8.34 -5.77 1.76
CA SER A 61 9.20 -5.17 0.73
C SER A 61 8.41 -4.68 -0.47
N GLY A 62 8.70 -3.44 -0.92
CA GLY A 62 8.01 -2.82 -2.06
C GLY A 62 6.54 -2.56 -1.77
N THR A 63 5.68 -2.58 -2.78
CA THR A 63 4.24 -2.45 -2.59
C THR A 63 3.68 -3.72 -1.97
N HIS A 64 3.15 -3.60 -0.77
CA HIS A 64 2.70 -4.75 0.04
C HIS A 64 1.44 -4.42 0.84
N ILE A 65 0.91 -5.44 1.49
CA ILE A 65 -0.20 -5.32 2.46
C ILE A 65 0.21 -5.86 3.82
N ASP A 66 -0.36 -5.26 4.87
CA ASP A 66 -0.34 -5.77 6.24
C ASP A 66 -1.69 -6.34 6.60
N LEU A 67 -1.64 -7.46 7.30
CA LEU A 67 -2.80 -8.17 7.85
C LEU A 67 -2.70 -8.26 9.38
N PRO A 68 -3.79 -8.65 10.08
CA PRO A 68 -3.84 -8.61 11.52
C PRO A 68 -2.65 -9.25 12.24
N LEU A 69 -2.12 -10.37 11.73
CA LEU A 69 -1.01 -11.06 12.38
C LEU A 69 0.24 -10.19 12.53
N HIS A 70 0.39 -9.10 11.73
CA HIS A 70 1.55 -8.22 11.79
C HIS A 70 1.66 -7.46 13.13
N PHE A 71 0.56 -6.89 13.64
CA PHE A 71 0.55 -6.12 14.91
C PHE A 71 -0.48 -6.61 15.93
N VAL A 72 -1.29 -7.60 15.59
CA VAL A 72 -2.31 -8.14 16.50
C VAL A 72 -1.88 -9.53 16.95
N PRO A 73 -1.61 -9.76 18.25
CA PRO A 73 -1.27 -11.08 18.76
C PRO A 73 -2.34 -12.12 18.39
N ASN A 74 -1.91 -13.23 17.79
CA ASN A 74 -2.79 -14.29 17.26
C ASN A 74 -3.77 -13.80 16.16
N GLY A 75 -3.44 -12.71 15.48
CA GLY A 75 -4.21 -12.18 14.34
C GLY A 75 -4.25 -13.17 13.17
N GLU A 76 -5.18 -12.96 12.27
CA GLU A 76 -5.33 -13.82 11.09
C GLU A 76 -4.20 -13.61 10.09
N SER A 77 -3.66 -14.72 9.56
CA SER A 77 -2.65 -14.78 8.50
C SER A 77 -3.30 -14.81 7.11
N VAL A 78 -2.49 -14.56 6.06
CA VAL A 78 -2.92 -14.38 4.66
C VAL A 78 -3.89 -15.47 4.17
N GLU A 79 -3.60 -16.75 4.45
CA GLU A 79 -4.38 -17.87 3.93
C GLU A 79 -5.79 -17.97 4.52
N LYS A 80 -6.05 -17.27 5.62
CA LYS A 80 -7.37 -17.22 6.27
C LYS A 80 -8.36 -16.28 5.58
N PHE A 81 -7.84 -15.35 4.79
CA PHE A 81 -8.68 -14.36 4.14
C PHE A 81 -9.34 -14.87 2.85
N ASN A 82 -10.61 -14.56 2.69
CA ASN A 82 -11.27 -14.71 1.40
C ASN A 82 -10.69 -13.69 0.39
N ILE A 83 -10.46 -14.13 -0.85
CA ILE A 83 -9.90 -13.30 -1.92
C ILE A 83 -10.66 -11.98 -2.14
N MET A 84 -11.96 -11.96 -1.88
CA MET A 84 -12.80 -10.76 -1.99
C MET A 84 -12.43 -9.65 -0.99
N LYS A 85 -11.67 -9.96 0.07
CA LYS A 85 -11.13 -8.94 0.98
C LYS A 85 -10.07 -8.07 0.31
N PHE A 86 -9.41 -8.58 -0.71
CA PHE A 86 -8.34 -7.91 -1.45
C PHE A 86 -8.82 -7.18 -2.71
N ILE A 87 -10.13 -6.94 -2.80
CA ILE A 87 -10.76 -6.14 -3.86
C ILE A 87 -11.67 -5.12 -3.18
N GLY A 88 -11.56 -3.85 -3.55
CA GLY A 88 -12.41 -2.81 -2.95
C GLY A 88 -12.52 -1.56 -3.81
N TYR A 89 -13.72 -1.00 -3.86
CA TYR A 89 -13.97 0.30 -4.45
C TYR A 89 -13.59 1.41 -3.45
N GLY A 90 -13.10 2.54 -3.95
CA GLY A 90 -12.73 3.63 -3.08
C GLY A 90 -12.14 4.84 -3.79
N ASN A 91 -11.47 5.67 -3.02
CA ASN A 91 -10.98 6.98 -3.46
C ASN A 91 -9.51 7.18 -3.15
N VAL A 92 -8.83 7.93 -4.02
CA VAL A 92 -7.55 8.57 -3.71
C VAL A 92 -7.85 9.97 -3.18
N LEU A 93 -7.32 10.29 -1.99
CA LEU A 93 -7.45 11.59 -1.34
C LEU A 93 -6.18 12.40 -1.56
N ASP A 94 -6.31 13.61 -2.07
CA ASP A 94 -5.16 14.50 -2.30
C ASP A 94 -4.74 15.20 -1.00
N LEU A 95 -3.68 14.67 -0.40
CA LEU A 95 -3.00 15.20 0.78
C LEU A 95 -1.60 15.74 0.44
N SER A 96 -1.34 16.06 -0.84
CA SER A 96 -0.02 16.53 -1.32
C SER A 96 0.43 17.85 -0.70
N TYR A 97 -0.44 18.53 0.02
CA TYR A 97 -0.09 19.71 0.82
C TYR A 97 0.68 19.37 2.11
N LYS A 98 0.73 18.10 2.51
CA LYS A 98 1.49 17.64 3.68
C LYS A 98 2.99 17.73 3.43
N LYS A 99 3.70 18.29 4.41
CA LYS A 99 5.16 18.39 4.38
C LYS A 99 5.80 17.07 4.79
N LEU A 100 7.07 16.89 4.45
CA LEU A 100 7.85 15.74 4.89
C LEU A 100 7.81 15.61 6.42
N GLY A 101 7.57 14.39 6.92
CA GLY A 101 7.47 14.08 8.35
C GLY A 101 6.24 14.62 9.06
N GLU A 102 5.26 15.16 8.34
CA GLU A 102 4.05 15.75 8.93
C GLU A 102 2.94 14.70 9.11
N PRO A 103 2.26 14.67 10.29
CA PRO A 103 1.16 13.74 10.52
C PRO A 103 -0.09 14.08 9.70
N ILE A 104 -0.75 13.05 9.18
CA ILE A 104 -2.09 13.09 8.61
C ILE A 104 -3.08 12.84 9.74
N THR A 105 -3.82 13.86 10.13
CA THR A 105 -4.71 13.86 11.29
C THR A 105 -6.17 13.60 10.90
N SER A 106 -7.03 13.35 11.89
CA SER A 106 -8.48 13.30 11.67
C SER A 106 -9.04 14.56 11.02
N ASN A 107 -8.45 15.74 11.31
CA ASN A 107 -8.88 17.00 10.71
C ASN A 107 -8.54 17.09 9.22
N ASP A 108 -7.45 16.48 8.79
CA ASP A 108 -7.12 16.38 7.37
C ASP A 108 -8.12 15.48 6.65
N LEU A 109 -8.43 14.32 7.22
CA LEU A 109 -9.36 13.35 6.66
C LEU A 109 -10.81 13.85 6.62
N LYS A 110 -11.25 14.63 7.61
CA LYS A 110 -12.58 15.24 7.63
C LYS A 110 -12.87 16.17 6.45
N LYS A 111 -11.83 16.74 5.82
CA LYS A 111 -11.98 17.52 4.58
C LYS A 111 -12.50 16.68 3.41
N PHE A 112 -12.42 15.36 3.50
CA PHE A 112 -12.85 14.37 2.50
C PHE A 112 -13.96 13.46 3.03
N ASP A 113 -14.75 13.90 4.01
CA ASP A 113 -15.76 13.08 4.68
C ASP A 113 -16.76 12.44 3.71
N ASP A 114 -17.13 13.14 2.66
CA ASP A 114 -18.01 12.69 1.59
C ASP A 114 -17.43 11.53 0.75
N LYS A 115 -16.08 11.42 0.69
CA LYS A 115 -15.35 10.38 -0.04
C LYS A 115 -14.96 9.19 0.84
N ILE A 116 -14.96 9.32 2.15
CA ILE A 116 -14.59 8.27 3.10
C ILE A 116 -15.85 7.56 3.58
N LYS A 117 -16.18 6.43 2.95
CA LYS A 117 -17.40 5.65 3.23
C LYS A 117 -17.08 4.26 3.78
N GLY A 118 -18.02 3.70 4.52
CA GLY A 118 -17.88 2.33 5.02
C GLY A 118 -17.64 1.33 3.90
N ASN A 119 -16.74 0.39 4.15
CA ASN A 119 -16.30 -0.64 3.20
C ASN A 119 -15.55 -0.12 1.95
N TYR A 120 -15.12 1.15 1.93
CA TYR A 120 -14.29 1.73 0.86
C TYR A 120 -12.79 1.52 1.13
N VAL A 121 -12.01 1.52 0.05
CA VAL A 121 -10.55 1.69 0.09
C VAL A 121 -10.25 3.19 0.08
N VAL A 122 -9.38 3.61 0.99
CA VAL A 122 -8.95 5.02 1.13
C VAL A 122 -7.45 5.08 0.85
N MET A 123 -7.07 5.74 -0.25
CA MET A 123 -5.68 5.93 -0.64
C MET A 123 -5.23 7.35 -0.29
N LEU A 124 -4.15 7.47 0.49
CA LEU A 124 -3.60 8.73 0.99
C LEU A 124 -2.46 9.18 0.07
N TYR A 125 -2.76 10.02 -0.92
CA TYR A 125 -1.76 10.58 -1.82
C TYR A 125 -1.09 11.78 -1.17
N THR A 126 0.21 11.71 -0.94
CA THR A 126 1.04 12.74 -0.33
C THR A 126 2.09 13.32 -1.28
N GLY A 127 2.23 12.74 -2.48
CA GLY A 127 3.31 13.05 -3.43
C GLY A 127 4.66 12.47 -3.01
N PHE A 128 4.69 11.67 -1.95
CA PHE A 128 5.93 11.16 -1.36
C PHE A 128 6.65 10.13 -2.24
N SER A 129 5.95 9.47 -3.14
CA SER A 129 6.55 8.55 -4.13
C SER A 129 7.70 9.17 -4.94
N ALA A 130 7.69 10.50 -5.13
CA ALA A 130 8.77 11.26 -5.79
C ALA A 130 10.10 11.29 -4.99
N MET A 131 10.07 10.89 -3.71
CA MET A 131 11.26 10.82 -2.86
C MET A 131 11.97 9.48 -2.94
N ARG A 132 11.41 8.47 -3.63
CA ARG A 132 12.04 7.17 -3.78
C ARG A 132 13.44 7.28 -4.37
N GLY A 133 14.39 6.55 -3.79
CA GLY A 133 15.82 6.63 -4.10
C GLY A 133 16.58 7.75 -3.39
N LYS A 134 15.90 8.64 -2.67
CA LYS A 134 16.53 9.67 -1.81
C LYS A 134 16.56 9.20 -0.36
N GLU A 135 17.42 9.80 0.46
CA GLU A 135 17.55 9.47 1.88
C GLU A 135 16.26 9.73 2.66
N ASP A 136 15.57 10.84 2.39
CA ASP A 136 14.30 11.18 3.02
C ASP A 136 13.24 10.06 2.88
N PHE A 137 13.32 9.23 1.84
CA PHE A 137 12.40 8.10 1.65
C PHE A 137 12.50 7.07 2.79
N LEU A 138 13.63 7.01 3.50
CA LEU A 138 13.87 6.05 4.57
C LEU A 138 13.23 6.43 5.92
N TYR A 139 12.84 7.70 6.13
CA TYR A 139 12.35 8.13 7.45
C TYR A 139 11.43 9.36 7.46
N ASN A 140 11.39 10.15 6.39
CA ASN A 140 10.82 11.50 6.42
C ASN A 140 9.47 11.62 5.71
N TRP A 141 8.70 10.55 5.70
CA TRP A 141 7.39 10.52 5.02
C TRP A 141 6.27 11.19 5.84
N PRO A 142 5.25 11.77 5.16
CA PRO A 142 3.97 12.06 5.80
C PRO A 142 3.32 10.75 6.25
N TYR A 143 2.70 10.74 7.42
CA TYR A 143 2.20 9.51 8.03
C TYR A 143 0.84 9.71 8.71
N LEU A 144 0.07 8.65 8.87
CA LEU A 144 -1.19 8.65 9.61
C LEU A 144 -0.89 8.66 11.11
N ASP A 145 -1.50 9.60 11.87
CA ASP A 145 -1.44 9.59 13.33
C ASP A 145 -2.61 8.81 13.95
N SER A 146 -2.58 8.67 15.29
CA SER A 146 -3.63 7.99 16.05
C SER A 146 -5.02 8.57 15.81
N SER A 147 -5.12 9.90 15.72
CA SER A 147 -6.41 10.56 15.47
C SER A 147 -6.98 10.24 14.09
N GLY A 148 -6.10 10.13 13.09
CA GLY A 148 -6.45 9.72 11.74
C GLY A 148 -6.87 8.25 11.68
N ALA A 149 -6.13 7.37 12.37
CA ALA A 149 -6.47 5.95 12.47
C ALA A 149 -7.85 5.75 13.13
N ASP A 150 -8.11 6.42 14.25
CA ASP A 150 -9.42 6.37 14.92
C ASP A 150 -10.57 6.86 14.03
N TYR A 151 -10.31 7.92 13.26
CA TYR A 151 -11.30 8.43 12.32
C TYR A 151 -11.63 7.40 11.22
N LEU A 152 -10.62 6.78 10.61
CA LEU A 152 -10.82 5.75 9.58
C LEU A 152 -11.55 4.51 10.14
N VAL A 153 -11.21 4.10 11.36
CA VAL A 153 -11.92 3.02 12.07
C VAL A 153 -13.39 3.38 12.30
N SER A 154 -13.68 4.63 12.74
CA SER A 154 -15.05 5.10 12.94
C SER A 154 -15.90 5.05 11.66
N LYS A 155 -15.27 5.23 10.50
CA LYS A 155 -15.88 5.14 9.18
C LYS A 155 -16.03 3.70 8.69
N LYS A 156 -15.44 2.71 9.37
CA LYS A 156 -15.48 1.29 9.00
C LYS A 156 -15.02 1.03 7.56
N ILE A 157 -13.94 1.68 7.15
CA ILE A 157 -13.36 1.49 5.82
C ILE A 157 -12.83 0.06 5.63
N ARG A 158 -12.59 -0.36 4.40
CA ARG A 158 -12.07 -1.69 4.05
C ARG A 158 -10.55 -1.79 4.16
N ALA A 159 -9.88 -0.80 3.59
CA ALA A 159 -8.42 -0.73 3.55
C ALA A 159 -7.97 0.73 3.47
N VAL A 160 -6.76 1.01 3.94
CA VAL A 160 -6.08 2.29 3.77
C VAL A 160 -4.74 2.08 3.08
N GLY A 161 -4.39 2.93 2.11
CA GLY A 161 -3.11 2.87 1.40
C GLY A 161 -2.34 4.18 1.49
N ILE A 162 -1.00 4.08 1.49
CA ILE A 162 -0.09 5.23 1.54
C ILE A 162 1.14 4.99 0.64
N GLU A 163 1.81 6.06 0.22
CA GLU A 163 3.01 5.99 -0.64
C GLU A 163 4.29 5.62 0.11
N SER A 164 4.33 5.80 1.42
CA SER A 164 5.46 5.52 2.30
C SER A 164 5.64 4.04 2.60
N MET A 165 6.81 3.70 3.17
CA MET A 165 7.15 2.34 3.59
C MET A 165 6.43 1.92 4.88
N SER A 166 5.81 2.88 5.60
CA SER A 166 4.93 2.59 6.73
C SER A 166 3.77 3.59 6.76
N ILE A 167 2.60 3.12 7.17
CA ILE A 167 1.42 3.95 7.40
C ILE A 167 1.63 4.93 8.57
N ALA A 168 2.38 4.52 9.57
CA ALA A 168 2.79 5.36 10.71
C ALA A 168 4.14 6.03 10.45
N GLY A 169 4.51 7.00 11.30
CA GLY A 169 5.75 7.74 11.17
C GLY A 169 6.99 6.94 11.58
N TRP A 170 8.16 7.45 11.22
CA TRP A 170 9.42 6.85 11.63
C TRP A 170 9.70 7.04 13.12
N ALA A 171 9.95 5.95 13.84
CA ALA A 171 10.22 5.91 15.28
C ALA A 171 11.64 5.40 15.63
N GLY A 172 12.47 5.08 14.62
CA GLY A 172 13.84 4.61 14.84
C GLY A 172 14.82 5.73 15.25
N LYS A 173 16.07 5.33 15.56
CA LYS A 173 17.14 6.22 16.04
C LYS A 173 18.17 6.53 14.96
N GLU A 174 18.16 5.82 13.85
CA GLU A 174 19.11 5.96 12.75
C GLU A 174 18.97 7.28 12.02
N TYR A 175 17.77 7.85 12.05
CA TYR A 175 17.38 9.15 11.47
C TYR A 175 16.55 9.95 12.48
N PRO A 176 16.31 11.25 12.23
CA PRO A 176 15.44 12.05 13.08
C PRO A 176 14.06 11.42 13.26
N THR A 177 13.72 11.07 14.49
CA THR A 177 12.45 10.47 14.87
C THR A 177 11.28 11.40 14.52
N ARG A 178 10.21 10.85 13.93
CA ARG A 178 8.99 11.58 13.55
C ARG A 178 7.83 11.30 14.49
N THR A 179 7.83 10.12 15.11
CA THR A 179 6.80 9.70 16.05
C THR A 179 7.41 8.76 17.11
N SER A 180 6.63 8.36 18.12
CA SER A 180 7.05 7.34 19.09
C SER A 180 6.75 5.93 18.57
N TRP A 181 7.47 4.94 19.11
CA TRP A 181 7.15 3.54 18.81
C TRP A 181 5.73 3.15 19.27
N ASP A 182 5.28 3.68 20.40
CA ASP A 182 3.93 3.45 20.90
C ASP A 182 2.86 3.96 19.92
N GLU A 183 3.11 5.08 19.25
CA GLU A 183 2.24 5.61 18.20
C GLU A 183 2.23 4.69 16.97
N VAL A 184 3.40 4.19 16.55
CA VAL A 184 3.50 3.21 15.45
C VAL A 184 2.66 1.97 15.75
N VAL A 185 2.84 1.40 16.95
CA VAL A 185 2.07 0.23 17.42
C VAL A 185 0.58 0.55 17.47
N TYR A 186 0.22 1.71 18.02
CA TYR A 186 -1.18 2.10 18.12
C TYR A 186 -1.86 2.17 16.75
N VAL A 187 -1.28 2.87 15.79
CA VAL A 187 -1.86 3.07 14.45
C VAL A 187 -2.08 1.73 13.75
N HIS A 188 -1.04 0.88 13.69
CA HIS A 188 -1.15 -0.44 13.04
C HIS A 188 -2.16 -1.33 13.77
N HIS A 189 -2.01 -1.48 15.08
CA HIS A 189 -2.92 -2.32 15.88
C HIS A 189 -4.37 -1.83 15.75
N ARG A 190 -4.60 -0.51 15.79
CA ARG A 190 -5.93 0.08 15.72
C ARG A 190 -6.64 -0.21 14.40
N LEU A 191 -5.93 -0.11 13.29
CA LEU A 191 -6.45 -0.42 11.95
C LEU A 191 -6.67 -1.94 11.81
N LEU A 192 -5.64 -2.73 12.03
CA LEU A 192 -5.62 -4.17 11.78
C LEU A 192 -6.58 -4.94 12.69
N SER A 193 -6.69 -4.58 13.97
CA SER A 193 -7.65 -5.21 14.91
C SER A 193 -9.12 -4.93 14.57
N ASN A 194 -9.38 -3.89 13.77
CA ASN A 194 -10.69 -3.57 13.24
C ASN A 194 -10.91 -4.11 11.81
N GLY A 195 -10.04 -4.98 11.31
CA GLY A 195 -10.16 -5.64 10.02
C GLY A 195 -9.91 -4.73 8.83
N ILE A 196 -9.24 -3.58 9.05
CA ILE A 196 -8.81 -2.65 8.00
C ILE A 196 -7.44 -3.08 7.52
N ILE A 197 -7.33 -3.45 6.25
CA ILE A 197 -6.07 -3.82 5.60
C ILE A 197 -5.24 -2.55 5.35
N ILE A 198 -3.93 -2.61 5.60
CA ILE A 198 -3.01 -1.53 5.30
C ILE A 198 -2.27 -1.87 4.00
N LEU A 199 -2.10 -0.87 3.13
CA LEU A 199 -1.31 -0.96 1.91
C LEU A 199 -0.19 0.07 1.97
N GLU A 200 1.05 -0.36 1.83
CA GLU A 200 2.22 0.49 1.96
C GLU A 200 3.05 0.50 0.69
N SER A 201 3.87 1.53 0.53
CA SER A 201 4.66 1.75 -0.69
C SER A 201 3.80 1.72 -1.95
N VAL A 202 2.66 2.39 -1.94
CA VAL A 202 1.77 2.48 -3.10
C VAL A 202 2.30 3.50 -4.10
N ASN A 203 2.34 3.13 -5.38
CA ASN A 203 2.79 3.99 -6.47
C ASN A 203 1.62 4.55 -7.29
N ASN A 204 1.88 5.50 -8.16
CA ASN A 204 0.94 6.00 -9.18
C ASN A 204 -0.43 6.48 -8.67
N MET A 205 -0.58 6.84 -7.38
CA MET A 205 -1.82 7.42 -6.85
C MET A 205 -2.18 8.72 -7.58
N ARG A 206 -1.17 9.51 -7.98
CA ARG A 206 -1.36 10.74 -8.77
C ARG A 206 -2.08 10.47 -10.08
N LYS A 207 -1.75 9.38 -10.77
CA LYS A 207 -2.43 8.98 -12.00
C LYS A 207 -3.92 8.75 -11.79
N VAL A 208 -4.29 8.09 -10.69
CA VAL A 208 -5.71 7.88 -10.35
C VAL A 208 -6.43 9.22 -10.14
N LEU A 209 -5.79 10.19 -9.46
CA LEU A 209 -6.36 11.53 -9.26
C LEU A 209 -6.53 12.32 -10.57
N GLU A 210 -5.57 12.20 -11.48
CA GLU A 210 -5.54 12.99 -12.72
C GLU A 210 -6.39 12.36 -13.83
N GLU A 211 -6.41 11.04 -13.96
CA GLU A 211 -6.96 10.34 -15.10
C GLU A 211 -8.33 9.67 -14.83
N CYS A 212 -8.62 9.33 -13.55
CA CYS A 212 -9.88 8.69 -13.18
C CYS A 212 -10.95 9.71 -12.78
N ARG A 213 -12.20 9.42 -13.13
CA ARG A 213 -13.34 10.25 -12.72
C ARG A 213 -13.40 10.35 -11.20
N ASN A 214 -13.41 11.58 -10.65
CA ASN A 214 -13.48 11.88 -9.22
C ASN A 214 -12.32 11.31 -8.35
N GLY A 215 -11.29 10.71 -8.95
CA GLY A 215 -10.25 9.97 -8.22
C GLY A 215 -10.75 8.66 -7.62
N GLU A 216 -11.82 8.09 -8.20
CA GLU A 216 -12.45 6.84 -7.78
C GLU A 216 -11.96 5.67 -8.60
N ALA A 217 -11.80 4.50 -7.97
CA ALA A 217 -11.38 3.28 -8.65
C ALA A 217 -11.79 2.02 -7.89
N LEU A 218 -11.79 0.90 -8.61
CA LEU A 218 -11.79 -0.44 -8.03
C LEU A 218 -10.34 -0.91 -7.91
N PHE A 219 -9.89 -1.16 -6.68
CA PHE A 219 -8.52 -1.56 -6.35
C PHE A 219 -8.42 -3.07 -6.15
N PHE A 220 -7.33 -3.67 -6.66
CA PHE A 220 -6.98 -5.08 -6.51
C PHE A 220 -5.61 -5.17 -5.86
N TYR A 221 -5.53 -5.86 -4.70
CA TYR A 221 -4.33 -5.87 -3.85
C TYR A 221 -4.10 -7.22 -3.16
N ALA A 222 -4.37 -8.33 -3.85
CA ALA A 222 -4.17 -9.66 -3.29
C ALA A 222 -2.66 -9.98 -3.17
N PRO A 223 -2.18 -10.37 -1.97
CA PRO A 223 -0.79 -10.80 -1.78
C PRO A 223 -0.57 -12.23 -2.27
N LEU A 224 0.69 -12.67 -2.26
CA LEU A 224 1.02 -14.09 -2.37
C LEU A 224 0.39 -14.87 -1.20
N LYS A 225 -0.29 -15.98 -1.50
CA LYS A 225 -0.95 -16.80 -0.48
C LYS A 225 0.05 -17.70 0.26
N ILE A 226 0.84 -17.09 1.14
CA ILE A 226 1.81 -17.78 1.98
C ILE A 226 1.13 -18.16 3.30
N VAL A 227 1.19 -19.44 3.67
CA VAL A 227 0.59 -19.94 4.91
C VAL A 227 1.36 -19.39 6.12
N GLY A 228 0.64 -18.80 7.07
CA GLY A 228 1.21 -18.22 8.29
C GLY A 228 1.83 -16.84 8.11
N ALA A 229 1.72 -16.22 6.91
CA ALA A 229 2.26 -14.89 6.67
C ALA A 229 1.36 -13.79 7.25
N GLU A 230 2.01 -12.75 7.78
CA GLU A 230 1.41 -11.56 8.38
C GLU A 230 1.02 -10.46 7.39
N GLY A 231 1.39 -10.65 6.12
CA GLY A 231 1.19 -9.75 5.00
C GLY A 231 1.91 -10.27 3.76
N GLY A 232 2.17 -9.39 2.81
CA GLY A 232 3.00 -9.77 1.67
C GLY A 232 2.96 -8.81 0.50
N PRO A 233 3.95 -8.92 -0.39
CA PRO A 233 3.99 -8.10 -1.59
C PRO A 233 2.78 -8.39 -2.48
N THR A 234 2.28 -7.34 -3.10
CA THR A 234 1.11 -7.40 -4.00
C THR A 234 1.41 -6.69 -5.32
N ARG A 235 0.84 -7.18 -6.43
CA ARG A 235 0.69 -6.39 -7.63
C ARG A 235 -0.60 -5.58 -7.52
N LEU A 236 -0.49 -4.41 -6.87
CA LEU A 236 -1.61 -3.48 -6.73
C LEU A 236 -1.91 -2.80 -8.06
N PHE A 237 -3.18 -2.82 -8.46
CA PHE A 237 -3.64 -2.05 -9.61
C PHE A 237 -5.06 -1.53 -9.39
N ALA A 238 -5.42 -0.51 -10.14
CA ALA A 238 -6.74 0.12 -10.12
C ALA A 238 -7.42 0.02 -11.48
N ILE A 239 -8.73 -0.17 -11.49
CA ILE A 239 -9.58 -0.03 -12.67
C ILE A 239 -10.53 1.14 -12.40
N CYS A 240 -10.60 2.09 -13.33
CA CYS A 240 -11.46 3.24 -13.20
C CYS A 240 -12.07 3.72 -14.53
N GLU A 241 -13.16 4.48 -14.42
CA GLU A 241 -13.68 5.25 -15.55
C GLU A 241 -12.74 6.43 -15.84
N LYS A 242 -12.44 6.64 -17.12
CA LYS A 242 -11.65 7.77 -17.57
C LYS A 242 -12.39 9.08 -17.26
N ARG A 243 -11.60 10.09 -16.87
CA ARG A 243 -12.08 11.44 -16.58
C ARG A 243 -12.61 12.14 -17.84
#